data_f92765f1a0a4ca05c74175b03c1a31ab
#
_entry.id   f92765f1a0a4ca05c74175b03c1a31ab
#
_cell.length_a   1.000
_cell.length_b   1.000
_cell.length_c   1.000
_cell.angle_alpha   90.00
_cell.angle_beta   90.00
_cell.angle_gamma   90.00
#
_symmetry.space_group_name_H-M   'P 1'
#
loop_
_entity.id
_entity.type
_entity.pdbx_description
1 polymer ?
#
loop_
_entity_poly.entity_id
_entity_poly.type
_entity_poly.pdbx_seq_one_letter_code
_entity_poly.pdbx_strand_id
1 'polypeptide(L)'
;MESKTKISTRNLNLYYGENHALKNINLDLYEHKITAFIGPSGCGKSTYLKTLNRMNDLVPGVKIDGTVLLDDEDIYDSQVDTTLLRKKIGMVFQQPNPFPMSIYDNIAYGPRIHGIKNKAQLDEIVESSLKGAALWDEVSDRLKKSALGLSGGQQQRLCIARALAVEPEVLLMDEPTSALDPISTLKIEDLM
;
A
#
# COMPACT_ATOMS: atom_id res chain seq x y z
N MET A 1 9.33 9.93 -24.82
CA MET A 1 10.17 9.97 -23.61
C MET A 1 10.21 8.55 -23.06
N GLU A 2 11.41 8.00 -22.88
CA GLU A 2 11.54 6.71 -22.20
C GLU A 2 11.05 6.86 -20.75
N SER A 3 10.13 5.98 -20.33
CA SER A 3 9.64 6.00 -18.96
C SER A 3 10.75 5.50 -18.04
N LYS A 4 11.11 6.27 -17.03
CA LYS A 4 12.14 5.88 -16.05
C LYS A 4 11.62 4.70 -15.23
N THR A 5 12.48 3.70 -15.01
CA THR A 5 12.16 2.56 -14.16
C THR A 5 12.15 3.02 -12.69
N LYS A 6 11.07 2.70 -11.97
CA LYS A 6 10.91 2.98 -10.54
C LYS A 6 11.29 1.78 -9.69
N ILE A 7 10.79 0.60 -10.06
CA ILE A 7 11.15 -0.66 -9.40
C ILE A 7 11.63 -1.63 -10.45
N SER A 8 12.75 -2.27 -10.19
CA SER A 8 13.33 -3.31 -11.05
C SER A 8 13.50 -4.60 -10.25
N THR A 9 13.05 -5.70 -10.81
CA THR A 9 13.19 -7.03 -10.22
C THR A 9 13.99 -7.92 -11.15
N ARG A 10 15.00 -8.62 -10.62
CA ARG A 10 15.87 -9.50 -11.40
C ARG A 10 16.07 -10.86 -10.71
N ASN A 11 15.78 -11.92 -11.44
CA ASN A 11 15.93 -13.33 -11.01
C ASN A 11 15.28 -13.58 -9.63
N LEU A 12 14.19 -12.89 -9.30
CA LEU A 12 13.56 -12.99 -8.00
C LEU A 12 12.91 -14.35 -7.81
N ASN A 13 13.32 -15.05 -6.76
CA ASN A 13 12.73 -16.27 -6.27
C ASN A 13 12.30 -16.08 -4.82
N LEU A 14 11.14 -16.63 -4.47
CA LEU A 14 10.64 -16.59 -3.08
C LEU A 14 10.10 -17.97 -2.70
N TYR A 15 10.48 -18.41 -1.51
CA TYR A 15 10.07 -19.68 -0.94
C TYR A 15 9.38 -19.46 0.40
N TYR A 16 8.27 -20.17 0.61
CA TYR A 16 7.64 -20.38 1.92
C TYR A 16 7.96 -21.80 2.38
N GLY A 17 9.01 -21.96 3.19
CA GLY A 17 9.58 -23.28 3.48
C GLY A 17 10.03 -23.98 2.20
N GLU A 18 9.43 -25.12 1.86
CA GLU A 18 9.73 -25.88 0.62
C GLU A 18 8.94 -25.39 -0.60
N ASN A 19 7.90 -24.57 -0.40
CA ASN A 19 7.06 -24.10 -1.50
C ASN A 19 7.72 -22.94 -2.26
N HIS A 20 8.09 -23.16 -3.52
CA HIS A 20 8.64 -22.15 -4.42
C HIS A 20 7.51 -21.29 -5.02
N ALA A 21 7.16 -20.17 -4.36
CA ALA A 21 6.02 -19.34 -4.67
C ALA A 21 6.27 -18.35 -5.82
N LEU A 22 7.46 -17.75 -5.89
CA LEU A 22 7.88 -16.91 -7.03
C LEU A 22 9.09 -17.54 -7.70
N LYS A 23 9.05 -17.65 -9.04
CA LYS A 23 10.03 -18.39 -9.83
C LYS A 23 10.66 -17.49 -10.88
N ASN A 24 11.90 -17.06 -10.64
CA ASN A 24 12.72 -16.30 -11.58
C ASN A 24 11.98 -15.08 -12.19
N ILE A 25 11.36 -14.25 -11.33
CA ILE A 25 10.64 -13.08 -11.77
C ILE A 25 11.62 -11.99 -12.21
N ASN A 26 11.41 -11.48 -13.42
CA ASN A 26 12.13 -10.37 -14.02
C ASN A 26 11.12 -9.35 -14.53
N LEU A 27 11.06 -8.17 -13.93
CA LEU A 27 10.03 -7.17 -14.23
C LEU A 27 10.51 -5.77 -13.92
N ASP A 28 10.16 -4.81 -14.78
CA ASP A 28 10.35 -3.39 -14.57
C ASP A 28 9.00 -2.69 -14.40
N LEU A 29 8.88 -1.89 -13.35
CA LEU A 29 7.75 -1.02 -13.08
C LEU A 29 8.22 0.42 -13.25
N TYR A 30 7.43 1.22 -13.98
CA TYR A 30 7.82 2.55 -14.42
C TYR A 30 7.18 3.65 -13.58
N GLU A 31 7.88 4.79 -13.44
CA GLU A 31 7.34 6.00 -12.81
C GLU A 31 6.07 6.49 -13.50
N HIS A 32 5.14 7.02 -12.72
CA HIS A 32 3.89 7.62 -13.20
C HIS A 32 3.06 6.69 -14.09
N LYS A 33 3.11 5.37 -13.81
CA LYS A 33 2.33 4.37 -14.52
C LYS A 33 1.52 3.51 -13.54
N ILE A 34 0.32 3.16 -13.98
CA ILE A 34 -0.47 2.11 -13.34
C ILE A 34 -0.08 0.80 -14.00
N THR A 35 0.31 -0.18 -13.19
CA THR A 35 0.63 -1.55 -13.64
C THR A 35 -0.31 -2.52 -12.95
N ALA A 36 -1.11 -3.24 -13.74
CA ALA A 36 -2.02 -4.27 -13.23
C ALA A 36 -1.44 -5.67 -13.43
N PHE A 37 -1.45 -6.46 -12.35
CA PHE A 37 -1.10 -7.88 -12.40
C PHE A 37 -2.35 -8.72 -12.56
N ILE A 38 -2.46 -9.46 -13.66
CA ILE A 38 -3.61 -10.31 -13.98
C ILE A 38 -3.16 -11.77 -13.97
N GLY A 39 -3.95 -12.63 -13.34
CA GLY A 39 -3.67 -14.07 -13.27
C GLY A 39 -4.60 -14.77 -12.29
N PRO A 40 -4.65 -16.12 -12.30
CA PRO A 40 -5.51 -16.89 -11.44
C PRO A 40 -5.17 -16.71 -9.95
N SER A 41 -6.11 -17.09 -9.07
CA SER A 41 -5.86 -17.11 -7.63
C SER A 41 -4.68 -18.05 -7.33
N GLY A 42 -3.80 -17.63 -6.41
CA GLY A 42 -2.64 -18.42 -5.99
C GLY A 42 -1.43 -18.35 -6.93
N CYS A 43 -1.45 -17.61 -8.04
CA CYS A 43 -0.29 -17.51 -8.95
C CYS A 43 0.84 -16.59 -8.44
N GLY A 44 0.74 -16.04 -7.23
CA GLY A 44 1.83 -15.28 -6.60
C GLY A 44 1.69 -13.75 -6.65
N LYS A 45 0.60 -13.16 -7.17
CA LYS A 45 0.41 -11.69 -7.24
C LYS A 45 0.63 -11.00 -5.90
N SER A 46 -0.11 -11.41 -4.88
CA SER A 46 0.01 -10.84 -3.52
C SER A 46 1.38 -11.09 -2.90
N THR A 47 1.99 -12.25 -3.18
CA THR A 47 3.36 -12.56 -2.74
C THR A 47 4.35 -11.58 -3.37
N TYR A 48 4.24 -11.33 -4.68
CA TYR A 48 5.11 -10.38 -5.37
C TYR A 48 4.92 -8.95 -4.82
N LEU A 49 3.67 -8.47 -4.69
CA LEU A 49 3.41 -7.15 -4.10
C LEU A 49 4.06 -7.01 -2.71
N LYS A 50 3.85 -8.00 -1.82
CA LYS A 50 4.43 -8.01 -0.46
C LYS A 50 5.96 -8.10 -0.45
N THR A 51 6.58 -8.60 -1.53
CA THR A 51 8.05 -8.62 -1.67
C THR A 51 8.58 -7.20 -1.92
N LEU A 52 7.86 -6.37 -2.70
CA LEU A 52 8.31 -5.03 -3.07
C LEU A 52 8.42 -4.06 -1.87
N ASN A 53 7.72 -4.30 -0.76
CA ASN A 53 7.81 -3.50 0.46
C ASN A 53 8.30 -4.29 1.68
N ARG A 54 8.91 -5.45 1.45
CA ARG A 54 9.48 -6.34 2.48
C ARG A 54 8.48 -6.81 3.54
N MET A 55 7.18 -6.87 3.22
CA MET A 55 6.17 -7.44 4.13
C MET A 55 6.33 -8.95 4.31
N ASN A 56 6.94 -9.64 3.34
CA ASN A 56 7.22 -11.07 3.45
C ASN A 56 8.27 -11.39 4.52
N ASP A 57 9.12 -10.42 4.93
CA ASP A 57 10.08 -10.58 6.03
C ASP A 57 9.39 -10.92 7.37
N LEU A 58 8.10 -10.59 7.50
CA LEU A 58 7.30 -10.88 8.69
C LEU A 58 6.80 -12.33 8.75
N VAL A 59 6.98 -13.10 7.67
CA VAL A 59 6.54 -14.50 7.58
C VAL A 59 7.70 -15.42 7.94
N PRO A 60 7.59 -16.22 9.03
CA PRO A 60 8.66 -17.14 9.41
C PRO A 60 8.99 -18.13 8.30
N GLY A 61 10.29 -18.37 8.09
CA GLY A 61 10.77 -19.36 7.10
C GLY A 61 10.70 -18.90 5.65
N VAL A 62 10.43 -17.63 5.39
CA VAL A 62 10.55 -17.06 4.05
C VAL A 62 12.01 -16.97 3.65
N LYS A 63 12.31 -17.43 2.42
CA LYS A 63 13.59 -17.24 1.78
C LYS A 63 13.39 -16.51 0.45
N ILE A 64 14.19 -15.46 0.24
CA ILE A 64 14.14 -14.61 -0.95
C ILE A 64 15.54 -14.58 -1.57
N ASP A 65 15.62 -14.92 -2.87
CA ASP A 65 16.83 -14.84 -3.67
C ASP A 65 16.57 -13.96 -4.88
N GLY A 66 17.59 -13.29 -5.41
CA GLY A 66 17.49 -12.34 -6.52
C GLY A 66 17.59 -10.90 -6.02
N THR A 67 17.27 -9.92 -6.89
CA THR A 67 17.44 -8.51 -6.61
C THR A 67 16.13 -7.75 -6.84
N VAL A 68 15.80 -6.85 -5.94
CA VAL A 68 14.69 -5.90 -6.09
C VAL A 68 15.23 -4.49 -5.83
N LEU A 69 15.22 -3.66 -6.86
CA LEU A 69 15.72 -2.29 -6.79
C LEU A 69 14.56 -1.29 -6.74
N LEU A 70 14.65 -0.29 -5.88
CA LEU A 70 13.85 0.93 -5.89
C LEU A 70 14.79 2.09 -6.21
N ASP A 71 14.59 2.80 -7.33
CA ASP A 71 15.49 3.86 -7.80
C ASP A 71 16.98 3.41 -7.82
N ASP A 72 17.23 2.20 -8.36
CA ASP A 72 18.54 1.56 -8.45
C ASP A 72 19.18 1.13 -7.11
N GLU A 73 18.51 1.29 -5.97
CA GLU A 73 18.96 0.83 -4.66
C GLU A 73 18.31 -0.51 -4.29
N ASP A 74 19.11 -1.51 -3.90
CA ASP A 74 18.58 -2.82 -3.48
C ASP A 74 17.82 -2.70 -2.16
N ILE A 75 16.51 -2.95 -2.20
CA ILE A 75 15.66 -2.87 -1.01
C ILE A 75 15.97 -3.97 0.04
N TYR A 76 16.73 -5.00 -0.32
CA TYR A 76 17.16 -6.08 0.59
C TYR A 76 18.58 -5.89 1.12
N ASP A 77 19.26 -4.78 0.79
CA ASP A 77 20.53 -4.45 1.43
C ASP A 77 20.36 -4.35 2.96
N SER A 78 21.38 -4.81 3.68
CA SER A 78 21.40 -4.85 5.15
C SER A 78 21.31 -3.48 5.83
N GLN A 79 21.64 -2.40 5.10
CA GLN A 79 21.60 -1.01 5.59
C GLN A 79 20.22 -0.35 5.37
N VAL A 80 19.31 -0.98 4.65
CA VAL A 80 17.99 -0.41 4.35
C VAL A 80 17.12 -0.38 5.59
N ASP A 81 16.69 0.82 6.00
CA ASP A 81 15.66 1.02 7.00
C ASP A 81 14.29 0.65 6.43
N THR A 82 13.73 -0.49 6.88
CA THR A 82 12.44 -0.99 6.42
C THR A 82 11.28 -0.07 6.76
N THR A 83 11.39 0.77 7.79
CA THR A 83 10.35 1.76 8.13
C THR A 83 10.30 2.87 7.09
N LEU A 84 11.47 3.37 6.70
CA LEU A 84 11.58 4.37 5.63
C LEU A 84 11.20 3.78 4.26
N LEU A 85 11.59 2.54 3.97
CA LEU A 85 11.17 1.84 2.76
C LEU A 85 9.63 1.76 2.67
N ARG A 86 8.96 1.33 3.75
CA ARG A 86 7.49 1.20 3.81
C ARG A 86 6.75 2.55 3.81
N LYS A 87 7.43 3.65 4.13
CA LYS A 87 6.93 4.99 3.89
C LYS A 87 6.92 5.30 2.39
N LYS A 88 8.01 4.96 1.67
CA LYS A 88 8.10 5.17 0.22
C LYS A 88 7.17 4.24 -0.57
N ILE A 89 7.03 2.98 -0.14
CA ILE A 89 6.19 1.96 -0.79
C ILE A 89 5.03 1.60 0.12
N GLY A 90 3.92 2.35 -0.02
CA GLY A 90 2.67 2.10 0.70
C GLY A 90 1.96 0.85 0.20
N MET A 91 1.11 0.26 1.05
CA MET A 91 0.32 -0.92 0.68
C MET A 91 -1.11 -0.85 1.21
N VAL A 92 -2.06 -1.17 0.33
CA VAL A 92 -3.48 -1.39 0.63
C VAL A 92 -3.77 -2.88 0.47
N PHE A 93 -4.31 -3.48 1.52
CA PHE A 93 -4.61 -4.92 1.56
C PHE A 93 -6.00 -5.23 0.99
N GLN A 94 -6.20 -6.46 0.57
CA GLN A 94 -7.47 -6.97 0.06
C GLN A 94 -8.63 -6.79 1.05
N GLN A 95 -8.38 -7.10 2.33
CA GLN A 95 -9.36 -6.85 3.38
C GLN A 95 -9.08 -5.52 4.08
N PRO A 96 -10.10 -4.66 4.28
CA PRO A 96 -9.96 -3.45 5.06
C PRO A 96 -9.40 -3.75 6.46
N ASN A 97 -8.42 -2.98 6.88
CA ASN A 97 -7.80 -3.13 8.20
C ASN A 97 -7.65 -1.78 8.94
N PRO A 98 -8.76 -1.05 9.16
CA PRO A 98 -8.69 0.18 9.92
C PRO A 98 -8.23 -0.09 11.36
N PHE A 99 -7.44 0.81 11.92
CA PHE A 99 -7.07 0.73 13.34
C PHE A 99 -8.29 0.99 14.23
N PRO A 100 -8.38 0.40 15.44
CA PRO A 100 -9.49 0.60 16.39
C PRO A 100 -9.39 1.99 17.06
N MET A 101 -9.39 3.04 16.25
CA MET A 101 -9.33 4.44 16.65
C MET A 101 -10.26 5.29 15.77
N SER A 102 -10.25 6.60 15.94
CA SER A 102 -11.10 7.49 15.14
C SER A 102 -10.72 7.48 13.66
N ILE A 103 -11.64 7.97 12.80
CA ILE A 103 -11.35 8.17 11.37
C ILE A 103 -10.15 9.11 11.21
N TYR A 104 -10.16 10.23 11.94
CA TYR A 104 -9.04 11.19 11.96
C TYR A 104 -7.72 10.54 12.35
N ASP A 105 -7.71 9.81 13.47
CA ASP A 105 -6.46 9.23 13.98
C ASP A 105 -5.93 8.10 13.11
N ASN A 106 -6.77 7.38 12.36
CA ASN A 106 -6.31 6.43 11.37
C ASN A 106 -5.41 7.07 10.32
N ILE A 107 -5.77 8.27 9.84
CA ILE A 107 -5.03 8.98 8.80
C ILE A 107 -3.83 9.71 9.41
N ALA A 108 -4.04 10.42 10.51
CA ALA A 108 -2.99 11.18 11.19
C ALA A 108 -1.89 10.30 11.81
N TYR A 109 -2.11 8.98 11.94
CA TYR A 109 -1.18 8.05 12.59
C TYR A 109 0.20 8.03 11.92
N GLY A 110 0.23 7.78 10.60
CA GLY A 110 1.47 7.76 9.83
C GLY A 110 2.24 9.08 9.88
N PRO A 111 1.64 10.22 9.53
CA PRO A 111 2.26 11.54 9.63
C PRO A 111 2.85 11.83 11.02
N ARG A 112 2.13 11.48 12.10
CA ARG A 112 2.63 11.66 13.48
C ARG A 112 3.88 10.83 13.77
N ILE A 113 3.93 9.57 13.35
CA ILE A 113 5.11 8.70 13.50
C ILE A 113 6.30 9.29 12.76
N HIS A 114 6.06 9.91 11.60
CA HIS A 114 7.08 10.57 10.80
C HIS A 114 7.39 12.01 11.24
N GLY A 115 6.95 12.41 12.45
CA GLY A 115 7.39 13.63 13.12
C GLY A 115 6.50 14.84 12.93
N ILE A 116 5.37 14.76 12.21
CA ILE A 116 4.43 15.86 12.05
C ILE A 116 3.60 16.02 13.33
N LYS A 117 3.83 17.13 14.06
CA LYS A 117 3.17 17.43 15.34
C LYS A 117 2.21 18.64 15.25
N ASN A 118 2.36 19.47 14.21
CA ASN A 118 1.52 20.63 14.03
C ASN A 118 0.08 20.23 13.69
N LYS A 119 -0.87 20.69 14.51
CA LYS A 119 -2.28 20.30 14.35
C LYS A 119 -2.87 20.78 13.03
N ALA A 120 -2.60 22.02 12.61
CA ALA A 120 -3.12 22.57 11.36
C ALA A 120 -2.61 21.76 10.15
N GLN A 121 -1.33 21.40 10.13
CA GLN A 121 -0.75 20.54 9.09
C GLN A 121 -1.38 19.14 9.08
N LEU A 122 -1.63 18.55 10.25
CA LEU A 122 -2.33 17.27 10.34
C LEU A 122 -3.78 17.37 9.83
N ASP A 123 -4.48 18.47 10.13
CA ASP A 123 -5.85 18.70 9.66
C ASP A 123 -5.88 18.79 8.12
N GLU A 124 -4.93 19.49 7.51
CA GLU A 124 -4.77 19.57 6.04
C GLU A 124 -4.47 18.21 5.41
N ILE A 125 -3.55 17.41 5.99
CA ILE A 125 -3.22 16.06 5.51
C ILE A 125 -4.45 15.16 5.60
N VAL A 126 -5.18 15.20 6.71
CA VAL A 126 -6.39 14.38 6.89
C VAL A 126 -7.45 14.73 5.85
N GLU A 127 -7.71 16.02 5.65
CA GLU A 127 -8.68 16.47 4.66
C GLU A 127 -8.27 16.08 3.24
N SER A 128 -7.03 16.37 2.83
CA SER A 128 -6.53 16.06 1.50
C SER A 128 -6.52 14.55 1.21
N SER A 129 -6.09 13.73 2.19
CA SER A 129 -6.08 12.28 2.04
C SER A 129 -7.48 11.68 1.94
N LEU A 130 -8.45 12.19 2.71
CA LEU A 130 -9.85 11.76 2.60
C LEU A 130 -10.49 12.18 1.28
N LYS A 131 -10.17 13.37 0.77
CA LYS A 131 -10.59 13.82 -0.56
C LYS A 131 -9.95 12.95 -1.64
N GLY A 132 -8.65 12.70 -1.55
CA GLY A 132 -7.92 11.81 -2.46
C GLY A 132 -8.46 10.37 -2.47
N ALA A 133 -9.13 9.91 -1.42
CA ALA A 133 -9.78 8.60 -1.34
C ALA A 133 -11.31 8.67 -1.58
N ALA A 134 -11.85 9.78 -2.09
CA ALA A 134 -13.29 10.02 -2.32
C ALA A 134 -14.17 9.68 -1.10
N LEU A 135 -13.68 9.97 0.12
CA LEU A 135 -14.36 9.64 1.38
C LEU A 135 -14.76 10.88 2.19
N TRP A 136 -14.19 12.06 1.91
CA TRP A 136 -14.37 13.27 2.68
C TRP A 136 -15.84 13.62 2.90
N ASP A 137 -16.63 13.68 1.83
CA ASP A 137 -18.04 14.11 1.89
C ASP A 137 -18.92 13.17 2.72
N GLU A 138 -18.48 11.93 2.91
CA GLU A 138 -19.23 10.93 3.68
C GLU A 138 -18.89 10.93 5.18
N VAL A 139 -17.74 11.52 5.59
CA VAL A 139 -17.24 11.38 6.96
C VAL A 139 -16.76 12.69 7.60
N SER A 140 -16.74 13.79 6.90
CA SER A 140 -16.22 15.08 7.38
C SER A 140 -16.89 15.60 8.66
N ASP A 141 -18.19 15.28 8.87
CA ASP A 141 -18.97 15.62 10.05
C ASP A 141 -18.69 14.71 11.27
N ARG A 142 -18.00 13.60 11.08
CA ARG A 142 -17.82 12.54 12.08
C ARG A 142 -16.38 12.00 12.20
N LEU A 143 -15.38 12.82 11.90
CA LEU A 143 -13.96 12.44 11.93
C LEU A 143 -13.47 11.84 13.27
N LYS A 144 -14.10 12.24 14.38
CA LYS A 144 -13.79 11.75 15.74
C LYS A 144 -14.50 10.42 16.08
N LYS A 145 -15.40 9.91 15.23
CA LYS A 145 -16.06 8.63 15.45
C LYS A 145 -15.12 7.47 15.11
N SER A 146 -15.40 6.30 15.70
CA SER A 146 -14.63 5.07 15.44
C SER A 146 -14.67 4.68 13.97
N ALA A 147 -13.52 4.37 13.40
CA ALA A 147 -13.38 3.87 12.04
C ALA A 147 -14.05 2.49 11.85
N LEU A 148 -14.17 1.69 12.91
CA LEU A 148 -14.80 0.37 12.85
C LEU A 148 -16.32 0.43 12.58
N GLY A 149 -16.95 1.58 12.78
CA GLY A 149 -18.36 1.80 12.47
C GLY A 149 -18.65 2.16 11.00
N LEU A 150 -17.64 2.25 10.15
CA LEU A 150 -17.77 2.51 8.72
C LEU A 150 -18.21 1.24 7.97
N SER A 151 -18.89 1.41 6.82
CA SER A 151 -19.15 0.30 5.89
C SER A 151 -17.85 -0.28 5.33
N GLY A 152 -17.88 -1.50 4.79
CA GLY A 152 -16.70 -2.15 4.22
C GLY A 152 -16.02 -1.30 3.13
N GLY A 153 -16.79 -0.71 2.22
CA GLY A 153 -16.26 0.18 1.19
C GLY A 153 -15.68 1.49 1.76
N GLN A 154 -16.30 2.05 2.81
CA GLN A 154 -15.75 3.22 3.51
C GLN A 154 -14.46 2.87 4.26
N GLN A 155 -14.40 1.70 4.91
CA GLN A 155 -13.19 1.22 5.58
C GLN A 155 -12.04 1.02 4.57
N GLN A 156 -12.32 0.47 3.40
CA GLN A 156 -11.31 0.29 2.35
C GLN A 156 -10.79 1.64 1.86
N ARG A 157 -11.67 2.59 1.56
CA ARG A 157 -11.26 3.96 1.18
C ARG A 157 -10.52 4.68 2.31
N LEU A 158 -10.86 4.42 3.57
CA LEU A 158 -10.08 4.92 4.71
C LEU A 158 -8.66 4.34 4.73
N CYS A 159 -8.49 3.04 4.42
CA CYS A 159 -7.17 2.43 4.33
C CYS A 159 -6.35 3.00 3.16
N ILE A 160 -7.00 3.35 2.05
CA ILE A 160 -6.36 4.08 0.94
C ILE A 160 -5.95 5.49 1.40
N ALA A 161 -6.85 6.26 2.03
CA ALA A 161 -6.54 7.58 2.58
C ALA A 161 -5.36 7.54 3.57
N ARG A 162 -5.34 6.53 4.44
CA ARG A 162 -4.23 6.32 5.39
C ARG A 162 -2.91 6.07 4.68
N ALA A 163 -2.91 5.30 3.59
CA ALA A 163 -1.71 5.06 2.81
C ALA A 163 -1.23 6.33 2.08
N LEU A 164 -2.15 7.13 1.55
CA LEU A 164 -1.84 8.40 0.88
C LEU A 164 -1.29 9.48 1.83
N ALA A 165 -1.69 9.44 3.11
CA ALA A 165 -1.33 10.47 4.10
C ALA A 165 0.18 10.58 4.39
N VAL A 166 0.97 9.60 4.02
CA VAL A 166 2.44 9.61 4.14
C VAL A 166 3.15 9.93 2.82
N GLU A 167 2.37 10.27 1.77
CA GLU A 167 2.85 10.63 0.44
C GLU A 167 3.82 9.59 -0.14
N PRO A 168 3.37 8.34 -0.33
CA PRO A 168 4.22 7.29 -0.83
C PRO A 168 4.61 7.55 -2.30
N GLU A 169 5.82 7.15 -2.68
CA GLU A 169 6.29 7.20 -4.07
C GLU A 169 5.67 6.08 -4.93
N VAL A 170 5.33 4.96 -4.30
CA VAL A 170 4.67 3.80 -4.91
C VAL A 170 3.52 3.34 -4.01
N LEU A 171 2.35 3.12 -4.59
CA LEU A 171 1.20 2.55 -3.87
C LEU A 171 0.89 1.16 -4.43
N LEU A 172 1.05 0.16 -3.59
CA LEU A 172 0.71 -1.23 -3.89
C LEU A 172 -0.74 -1.50 -3.46
N MET A 173 -1.54 -2.08 -4.35
CA MET A 173 -2.92 -2.45 -4.06
C MET A 173 -3.13 -3.94 -4.33
N ASP A 174 -3.44 -4.70 -3.27
CA ASP A 174 -3.69 -6.14 -3.35
C ASP A 174 -5.20 -6.38 -3.43
N GLU A 175 -5.76 -6.53 -4.63
CA GLU A 175 -7.18 -6.75 -4.92
C GLU A 175 -8.12 -5.81 -4.13
N PRO A 176 -7.95 -4.47 -4.19
CA PRO A 176 -8.59 -3.52 -3.27
C PRO A 176 -10.12 -3.45 -3.40
N THR A 177 -10.69 -4.05 -4.44
CA THR A 177 -12.14 -4.01 -4.74
C THR A 177 -12.83 -5.37 -4.63
N SER A 178 -12.10 -6.46 -4.39
CA SER A 178 -12.61 -7.83 -4.49
C SER A 178 -13.76 -8.18 -3.52
N ALA A 179 -13.89 -7.45 -2.40
CA ALA A 179 -14.92 -7.68 -1.39
C ALA A 179 -15.94 -6.52 -1.29
N LEU A 180 -16.00 -5.66 -2.31
CA LEU A 180 -16.81 -4.45 -2.28
C LEU A 180 -18.04 -4.55 -3.19
N ASP A 181 -19.05 -3.75 -2.85
CA ASP A 181 -20.21 -3.54 -3.71
C ASP A 181 -19.81 -2.73 -4.98
N PRO A 182 -20.61 -2.80 -6.06
CA PRO A 182 -20.26 -2.15 -7.33
C PRO A 182 -20.04 -0.63 -7.23
N ILE A 183 -20.78 0.06 -6.35
CA ILE A 183 -20.66 1.53 -6.19
C ILE A 183 -19.33 1.86 -5.52
N SER A 184 -18.96 1.12 -4.48
CA SER A 184 -17.67 1.28 -3.79
C SER A 184 -16.50 0.92 -4.71
N THR A 185 -16.66 -0.10 -5.57
CA THR A 185 -15.67 -0.50 -6.58
C THR A 185 -15.40 0.65 -7.54
N LEU A 186 -16.45 1.23 -8.17
CA LEU A 186 -16.31 2.36 -9.08
C LEU A 186 -15.57 3.54 -8.45
N LYS A 187 -15.90 3.89 -7.19
CA LYS A 187 -15.20 4.97 -6.49
C LYS A 187 -13.71 4.71 -6.29
N ILE A 188 -13.28 3.47 -6.13
CA ILE A 188 -11.86 3.11 -6.03
C ILE A 188 -11.20 3.10 -7.40
N GLU A 189 -11.88 2.61 -8.44
CA GLU A 189 -11.39 2.62 -9.81
C GLU A 189 -11.19 4.05 -10.33
N ASP A 190 -12.07 4.99 -9.98
CA ASP A 190 -11.94 6.42 -10.32
C ASP A 190 -10.75 7.10 -9.62
N LEU A 191 -10.16 6.48 -8.59
CA LEU A 191 -8.97 6.99 -7.88
C LEU A 191 -7.65 6.56 -8.54
N MET A 192 -7.68 5.52 -9.36
CA MET A 192 -6.51 4.95 -10.04
C MET A 192 -6.30 5.55 -11.42
#